data_0955ce9de97acd6fbf73845726851325
#
_entry.id   0955ce9de97acd6fbf73845726851325
#
_cell.length_a   1.000
_cell.length_b   1.000
_cell.length_c   1.000
_cell.angle_alpha   90.00
_cell.angle_beta   90.00
_cell.angle_gamma   90.00
#
_symmetry.space_group_name_H-M   'P 1'
#
loop_
_entity.id
_entity.type
_entity.pdbx_description
1 polymer ?
#
loop_
_entity_poly.entity_id
_entity_poly.type
_entity_poly.pdbx_seq_one_letter_code
_entity_poly.pdbx_strand_id
1 'polypeptide(L)'
;MAMFGCSSEDDGELPFAPEDCQDSKPPTGHLNIEITLNAQNPRIPVNVYEGPIEDGRLVRSDSVGVSHFSYELPVDRSYAVTARYLVGQDTVLAIGSDDITTNQTQYYDAYCWEVTDAKVDVRLKL
;
A
#
# COMPACT_ATOMS: atom_id res chain seq x y z
N MET A 1 -28.02 1.67 36.79
CA MET A 1 -27.74 1.39 36.40
C MET A 1 -27.51 1.08 35.72
N ALA A 2 -27.37 1.47 35.63
CA ALA A 2 -27.20 1.19 34.93
C ALA A 2 -26.89 0.92 34.37
N MET A 3 -26.86 1.07 34.28
CA MET A 3 -26.67 0.68 33.78
C MET A 3 -26.49 0.49 33.18
N PHE A 4 -26.41 0.78 32.96
CA PHE A 4 -26.30 0.42 32.42
C PHE A 4 -26.07 0.27 31.61
N GLY A 5 -25.94 0.57 31.18
CA GLY A 5 -25.94 0.43 30.48
C GLY A 5 -25.59 0.19 29.74
N CYS A 6 -25.36 0.52 29.53
CA CYS A 6 -25.11 0.26 28.86
C CYS A 6 -24.90 -0.39 28.20
N SER A 7 -24.84 -0.38 28.14
CA SER A 7 -24.64 -1.00 27.49
C SER A 7 -24.91 -1.75 26.85
N SER A 8 -25.16 -1.79 26.77
CA SER A 8 -25.47 -2.47 26.19
C SER A 8 -25.59 -2.49 25.11
N GLU A 9 -25.50 -1.90 24.87
CA GLU A 9 -25.63 -1.72 23.98
C GLU A 9 -25.15 -2.15 23.03
N ASP A 10 -24.64 -2.24 22.95
CA ASP A 10 -24.04 -2.72 22.04
C ASP A 10 -24.20 -4.02 21.77
N ASP A 11 -24.88 -4.72 22.19
CA ASP A 11 -25.04 -6.01 22.00
C ASP A 11 -25.44 -6.36 20.66
N GLY A 12 -24.61 -6.49 19.71
CA GLY A 12 -24.88 -6.86 18.39
C GLY A 12 -25.44 -5.78 17.52
N GLU A 13 -25.58 -4.61 18.07
CA GLU A 13 -25.99 -3.51 17.25
C GLU A 13 -24.81 -2.93 16.52
N LEU A 14 -24.94 -2.65 15.25
CA LEU A 14 -23.89 -2.07 14.44
C LEU A 14 -24.04 -0.56 14.40
N PRO A 15 -22.92 0.17 14.29
CA PRO A 15 -23.02 1.61 14.12
C PRO A 15 -23.56 1.95 12.74
N PHE A 16 -24.00 3.19 12.57
CA PHE A 16 -24.39 3.67 11.26
C PHE A 16 -23.15 4.00 10.44
N ALA A 17 -23.28 3.89 9.12
CA ALA A 17 -22.17 4.15 8.22
C ALA A 17 -21.76 5.62 8.28
N PRO A 18 -20.44 5.90 8.16
CA PRO A 18 -19.99 7.29 8.09
C PRO A 18 -20.44 7.93 6.79
N GLU A 19 -20.39 9.26 6.76
CA GLU A 19 -20.82 10.00 5.59
C GLU A 19 -19.95 9.72 4.38
N ASP A 20 -18.69 9.37 4.60
CA ASP A 20 -17.77 9.09 3.52
C ASP A 20 -17.74 7.60 3.16
N CYS A 21 -18.78 6.87 3.51
CA CYS A 21 -18.87 5.45 3.21
C CYS A 21 -18.79 5.19 1.71
N GLN A 22 -17.89 4.27 1.33
CA GLN A 22 -17.75 3.81 -0.05
C GLN A 22 -18.62 2.57 -0.18
N ASP A 23 -19.77 2.70 -0.82
CA ASP A 23 -20.67 1.56 -0.96
C ASP A 23 -20.33 0.69 -2.16
N SER A 24 -19.36 1.09 -2.96
CA SER A 24 -18.81 0.29 -4.05
C SER A 24 -17.34 0.03 -3.79
N LYS A 25 -16.87 -1.13 -4.20
CA LYS A 25 -15.48 -1.49 -4.03
C LYS A 25 -14.61 -0.56 -4.88
N PRO A 26 -13.66 0.18 -4.27
CA PRO A 26 -12.75 1.01 -5.04
C PRO A 26 -11.88 0.15 -5.95
N PRO A 27 -11.65 0.59 -7.18
CA PRO A 27 -10.86 -0.20 -8.13
C PRO A 27 -9.36 -0.10 -7.90
N THR A 28 -8.89 0.96 -7.24
CA THR A 28 -7.46 1.20 -7.07
C THR A 28 -7.16 1.65 -5.64
N GLY A 29 -5.91 1.49 -5.28
CA GLY A 29 -5.34 2.04 -4.07
C GLY A 29 -3.95 2.55 -4.39
N HIS A 30 -3.16 2.81 -3.36
CA HIS A 30 -1.83 3.39 -3.55
C HIS A 30 -0.76 2.43 -3.07
N LEU A 31 0.30 2.34 -3.86
CA LEU A 31 1.53 1.66 -3.46
C LEU A 31 2.54 2.76 -3.11
N ASN A 32 2.81 2.89 -1.82
CA ASN A 32 3.72 3.92 -1.29
C ASN A 32 5.11 3.34 -1.19
N ILE A 33 6.08 4.04 -1.77
CA ILE A 33 7.43 3.52 -1.92
C ILE A 33 8.42 4.50 -1.31
N GLU A 34 9.39 3.95 -0.59
CA GLU A 34 10.48 4.73 0.00
C GLU A 34 11.80 4.26 -0.58
N ILE A 35 12.63 5.20 -1.04
CA ILE A 35 13.97 4.92 -1.57
C ILE A 35 14.98 5.84 -0.90
N THR A 36 16.26 5.51 -1.08
CA THR A 36 17.37 6.35 -0.61
C THR A 36 17.94 7.14 -1.78
N LEU A 37 18.12 8.44 -1.57
CA LEU A 37 18.85 9.28 -2.52
C LEU A 37 20.11 9.77 -1.85
N ASN A 38 21.21 9.77 -2.60
CA ASN A 38 22.48 10.28 -2.08
C ASN A 38 23.30 10.82 -3.25
N ALA A 39 24.53 11.24 -2.96
CA ALA A 39 25.37 11.88 -3.99
C ALA A 39 25.65 10.95 -5.16
N GLN A 40 25.82 9.65 -4.88
CA GLN A 40 26.10 8.67 -5.92
C GLN A 40 24.82 8.24 -6.63
N ASN A 41 23.69 8.35 -5.95
CA ASN A 41 22.38 7.91 -6.46
C ASN A 41 21.39 9.06 -6.39
N PRO A 42 21.53 10.08 -7.27
CA PRO A 42 20.57 11.19 -7.26
C PRO A 42 19.21 10.81 -7.86
N ARG A 43 19.20 9.76 -8.67
CA ARG A 43 17.99 9.18 -9.21
C ARG A 43 18.15 7.67 -9.19
N ILE A 44 17.04 6.97 -8.91
CA ILE A 44 17.07 5.52 -8.72
C ILE A 44 16.14 4.87 -9.73
N PRO A 45 16.63 3.88 -10.50
CA PRO A 45 15.73 3.07 -11.33
C PRO A 45 14.85 2.22 -10.44
N VAL A 46 13.54 2.36 -10.60
CA VAL A 46 12.56 1.62 -9.80
C VAL A 46 11.64 0.87 -10.74
N ASN A 47 11.44 -0.42 -10.47
CA ASN A 47 10.50 -1.24 -11.21
C ASN A 47 9.47 -1.78 -10.26
N VAL A 48 8.22 -1.80 -10.70
CA VAL A 48 7.10 -2.37 -9.94
C VAL A 48 6.52 -3.50 -10.74
N TYR A 49 6.35 -4.64 -10.09
CA TYR A 49 5.80 -5.85 -10.68
C TYR A 49 4.51 -6.21 -9.97
N GLU A 50 3.54 -6.67 -10.71
CA GLU A 50 2.33 -7.25 -10.15
C GLU A 50 2.59 -8.74 -9.98
N GLY A 51 2.47 -9.24 -8.73
CA GLY A 51 2.79 -10.62 -8.41
C GLY A 51 4.17 -10.74 -7.78
N PRO A 52 4.64 -11.97 -7.57
CA PRO A 52 5.96 -12.18 -6.96
C PRO A 52 7.06 -11.76 -7.92
N ILE A 53 8.22 -11.43 -7.36
CA ILE A 53 9.32 -10.89 -8.17
C ILE A 53 9.77 -11.87 -9.26
N GLU A 54 9.66 -13.18 -9.01
CA GLU A 54 10.13 -14.19 -9.96
C GLU A 54 9.20 -14.34 -11.15
N ASP A 55 7.89 -14.17 -10.92
CA ASP A 55 6.88 -14.42 -11.95
C ASP A 55 6.04 -13.19 -12.22
N GLY A 56 6.38 -12.06 -11.63
CA GLY A 56 5.55 -10.88 -11.72
C GLY A 56 5.60 -10.22 -13.09
N ARG A 57 4.53 -9.49 -13.37
CA ARG A 57 4.42 -8.72 -14.60
C ARG A 57 4.80 -7.27 -14.32
N LEU A 58 5.73 -6.74 -15.10
CA LEU A 58 6.17 -5.36 -14.93
C LEU A 58 5.03 -4.40 -15.24
N VAL A 59 4.68 -3.53 -14.29
CA VAL A 59 3.59 -2.58 -14.45
C VAL A 59 4.05 -1.13 -14.40
N ARG A 60 5.24 -0.86 -13.82
CA ARG A 60 5.82 0.49 -13.78
C ARG A 60 7.32 0.38 -13.83
N SER A 61 7.95 1.34 -14.51
CA SER A 61 9.40 1.43 -14.58
C SER A 61 9.76 2.90 -14.71
N ASP A 62 10.41 3.44 -13.70
CA ASP A 62 10.72 4.87 -13.64
C ASP A 62 12.10 5.11 -13.09
N SER A 63 12.65 6.27 -13.42
CA SER A 63 13.84 6.80 -12.77
C SER A 63 13.37 7.89 -11.81
N VAL A 64 13.56 7.67 -10.51
CA VAL A 64 12.90 8.45 -9.48
C VAL A 64 13.91 9.29 -8.73
N GLY A 65 13.62 10.58 -8.60
CA GLY A 65 14.49 11.53 -7.91
C GLY A 65 13.90 12.11 -6.64
N VAL A 66 12.88 11.46 -6.07
CA VAL A 66 12.32 11.83 -4.76
C VAL A 66 12.33 10.60 -3.88
N SER A 67 12.48 10.82 -2.57
CA SER A 67 12.65 9.69 -1.65
C SER A 67 11.35 8.98 -1.27
N HIS A 68 10.22 9.66 -1.44
CA HIS A 68 8.91 9.10 -1.13
C HIS A 68 7.99 9.39 -2.30
N PHE A 69 7.31 8.36 -2.79
CA PHE A 69 6.40 8.52 -3.92
C PHE A 69 5.41 7.36 -3.90
N SER A 70 4.37 7.48 -4.72
CA SER A 70 3.36 6.44 -4.78
C SER A 70 2.82 6.28 -6.19
N TYR A 71 2.26 5.11 -6.45
CA TYR A 71 1.54 4.83 -7.68
C TYR A 71 0.13 4.38 -7.34
N GLU A 72 -0.82 4.77 -8.16
CA GLU A 72 -2.19 4.31 -8.05
C GLU A 72 -2.31 3.03 -8.87
N LEU A 73 -2.65 1.92 -8.21
CA LEU A 73 -2.63 0.60 -8.84
C LEU A 73 -3.87 -0.18 -8.41
N PRO A 74 -4.27 -1.21 -9.17
CA PRO A 74 -5.45 -2.01 -8.83
C PRO A 74 -5.37 -2.63 -7.44
N VAL A 75 -6.52 -2.73 -6.79
CA VAL A 75 -6.61 -3.33 -5.46
C VAL A 75 -6.62 -4.85 -5.52
N ASP A 76 -6.45 -5.47 -4.36
CA ASP A 76 -6.53 -6.92 -4.15
C ASP A 76 -5.49 -7.66 -4.97
N ARG A 77 -4.30 -7.07 -5.02
CA ARG A 77 -3.16 -7.65 -5.73
C ARG A 77 -1.90 -7.43 -4.93
N SER A 78 -0.95 -8.31 -5.16
CA SER A 78 0.38 -8.22 -4.57
C SER A 78 1.32 -7.51 -5.53
N TYR A 79 2.21 -6.70 -4.99
CA TYR A 79 3.18 -5.96 -5.80
C TYR A 79 4.57 -6.15 -5.24
N ALA A 80 5.54 -6.26 -6.12
CA ALA A 80 6.95 -6.31 -5.77
C ALA A 80 7.63 -5.09 -6.37
N VAL A 81 8.59 -4.53 -5.65
CA VAL A 81 9.30 -3.33 -6.06
C VAL A 81 10.79 -3.61 -6.00
N THR A 82 11.50 -3.20 -7.04
CA THR A 82 12.95 -3.24 -7.03
C THR A 82 13.50 -1.82 -7.18
N ALA A 83 14.59 -1.54 -6.46
CA ALA A 83 15.32 -0.29 -6.58
C ALA A 83 16.79 -0.63 -6.75
N ARG A 84 17.42 -0.06 -7.77
CA ARG A 84 18.82 -0.38 -8.08
C ARG A 84 19.72 0.78 -7.68
N TYR A 85 20.71 0.47 -6.87
CA TYR A 85 21.64 1.45 -6.32
C TYR A 85 23.06 1.15 -6.76
N LEU A 86 23.85 2.22 -6.86
CA LEU A 86 25.29 2.09 -7.01
C LEU A 86 25.93 2.32 -5.65
N VAL A 87 26.81 1.42 -5.24
CA VAL A 87 27.56 1.53 -3.99
C VAL A 87 29.02 1.30 -4.36
N GLY A 88 29.76 2.41 -4.48
CA GLY A 88 31.11 2.35 -5.03
C GLY A 88 31.05 1.91 -6.48
N GLN A 89 31.65 0.78 -6.80
CA GLN A 89 31.62 0.22 -8.15
C GLN A 89 30.63 -0.93 -8.28
N ASP A 90 29.90 -1.22 -7.21
CA ASP A 90 28.97 -2.34 -7.20
C ASP A 90 27.54 -1.87 -7.42
N THR A 91 26.72 -2.77 -7.92
CA THR A 91 25.28 -2.54 -8.05
C THR A 91 24.56 -3.35 -6.98
N VAL A 92 23.68 -2.68 -6.24
CA VAL A 92 22.91 -3.33 -5.18
C VAL A 92 21.44 -3.19 -5.54
N LEU A 93 20.73 -4.32 -5.49
CA LEU A 93 19.31 -4.34 -5.79
C LEU A 93 18.53 -4.53 -4.48
N ALA A 94 17.70 -3.56 -4.15
CA ALA A 94 16.80 -3.67 -2.99
C ALA A 94 15.46 -4.15 -3.50
N ILE A 95 14.86 -5.11 -2.79
CA ILE A 95 13.59 -5.71 -3.20
C ILE A 95 12.66 -5.67 -2.00
N GLY A 96 11.42 -5.27 -2.24
CA GLY A 96 10.37 -5.32 -1.23
C GLY A 96 9.05 -5.66 -1.88
N SER A 97 8.07 -5.99 -1.07
CA SER A 97 6.75 -6.32 -1.57
C SER A 97 5.69 -6.01 -0.53
N ASP A 98 4.48 -5.76 -1.01
CA ASP A 98 3.32 -5.57 -0.15
C ASP A 98 2.08 -5.68 -1.02
N ASP A 99 0.92 -5.72 -0.39
CA ASP A 99 -0.35 -5.90 -1.07
C ASP A 99 -1.21 -4.67 -0.89
N ILE A 100 -1.97 -4.32 -1.93
CA ILE A 100 -3.05 -3.36 -1.80
C ILE A 100 -4.31 -4.19 -1.61
N THR A 101 -4.95 -4.04 -0.45
CA THR A 101 -6.08 -4.89 -0.10
C THR A 101 -7.31 -4.05 0.12
N THR A 102 -8.46 -4.68 0.03
CA THR A 102 -9.73 -4.07 0.36
C THR A 102 -10.38 -4.84 1.49
N ASN A 103 -11.22 -4.14 2.23
CA ASN A 103 -11.94 -4.72 3.33
C ASN A 103 -13.34 -4.12 3.35
N GLN A 104 -14.31 -4.93 3.72
CA GLN A 104 -15.70 -4.47 3.79
C GLN A 104 -16.14 -4.51 5.23
N THR A 105 -16.65 -3.40 5.71
CA THR A 105 -17.16 -3.29 7.07
C THR A 105 -18.69 -3.18 7.02
N GLN A 106 -19.36 -3.95 7.84
CA GLN A 106 -20.79 -3.94 7.92
C GLN A 106 -21.25 -2.89 8.93
N TYR A 107 -22.17 -2.03 8.50
CA TYR A 107 -22.82 -1.06 9.37
C TYR A 107 -24.31 -1.37 9.41
N TYR A 108 -25.02 -0.70 10.27
CA TYR A 108 -26.45 -0.95 10.44
C TYR A 108 -27.23 -0.71 9.14
N ASP A 109 -26.86 0.35 8.42
CA ASP A 109 -27.57 0.78 7.22
C ASP A 109 -26.81 0.53 5.92
N ALA A 110 -25.60 -0.04 5.97
CA ALA A 110 -24.80 -0.20 4.75
C ALA A 110 -23.59 -1.08 4.97
N TYR A 111 -22.99 -1.50 3.86
CA TYR A 111 -21.66 -2.05 3.86
C TYR A 111 -20.72 -1.01 3.25
N CYS A 112 -19.60 -0.77 3.89
CA CYS A 112 -18.64 0.23 3.42
C CYS A 112 -17.31 -0.44 3.10
N TRP A 113 -16.73 -0.06 1.99
CA TRP A 113 -15.44 -0.59 1.56
C TRP A 113 -14.31 0.33 2.02
N GLU A 114 -13.20 -0.26 2.38
CA GLU A 114 -11.99 0.45 2.75
C GLU A 114 -10.83 -0.15 2.00
N VAL A 115 -9.87 0.69 1.63
CA VAL A 115 -8.66 0.26 0.96
C VAL A 115 -7.51 0.40 1.93
N THR A 116 -6.71 -0.65 2.06
CA THR A 116 -5.45 -0.59 2.78
C THR A 116 -4.35 -0.48 1.74
N ASP A 117 -3.70 0.68 1.71
CA ASP A 117 -2.62 0.93 0.78
C ASP A 117 -1.41 0.10 1.13
N ALA A 118 -0.62 -0.21 0.13
CA ALA A 118 0.63 -0.92 0.32
C ALA A 118 1.74 0.06 0.66
N LYS A 119 2.75 -0.43 1.37
CA LYS A 119 3.91 0.36 1.74
C LYS A 119 5.14 -0.51 1.56
N VAL A 120 6.07 -0.07 0.71
CA VAL A 120 7.27 -0.83 0.40
C VAL A 120 8.47 0.04 0.69
N ASP A 121 9.39 -0.49 1.49
CA ASP A 121 10.63 0.17 1.85
C ASP A 121 11.75 -0.53 1.10
N VAL A 122 12.24 0.13 0.05
CA VAL A 122 13.40 -0.37 -0.71
C VAL A 122 14.56 0.60 -0.59
N ARG A 123 14.70 1.20 0.60
CA ARG A 123 15.85 2.05 0.89
C ARG A 123 17.12 1.21 0.92
N LEU A 124 18.22 1.87 0.58
CA LEU A 124 19.52 1.21 0.61
C LEU A 124 19.90 0.94 2.06
N LYS A 125 20.18 -0.31 2.36
CA LYS A 125 20.59 -0.74 3.70
C LYS A 125 21.94 -1.41 3.58
N LEU A 126 22.90 -0.84 4.29
CA LEU A 126 24.29 -1.31 4.24
C LEU A 126 24.71 -1.93 5.56
#